data_4d7482b50e53f72c5c3d4d6d8c90ea97
#
_entry.id   4d7482b50e53f72c5c3d4d6d8c90ea97
#
_cell.length_a   1.000
_cell.length_b   1.000
_cell.length_c   1.000
_cell.angle_alpha   90.00
_cell.angle_beta   90.00
_cell.angle_gamma   90.00
#
_symmetry.space_group_name_H-M   'P 1'
#
loop_
_entity.id
_entity.type
_entity.pdbx_description
1 polymer ?
#
loop_
_entity_poly.entity_id
_entity_poly.type
_entity_poly.pdbx_seq_one_letter_code
_entity_poly.pdbx_strand_id
1 'polypeptide(L)'
;MSHTYLKGTLSTKKTPQSEPIPGSGQVENTAGGFAWTISPLDRMRRWLILGSEGGTYYADERKLTKQNAQAVQAALDEHGVAAVEEIIAISEAGRAPKNDPALFALALASAHSDIAVRKAAWHNLARVARIGTHLFHYLDFVQEFRGWGRGQQKAVEHWYTDRPASALAYDVVKYRQRDGWSQRDALRKSTPRVAENSDQDLIFAWVTGRKEKIARLNAEPVSASLRVIEGFERAQRAASPADTANLVREYRLPREALKTEHLNSPDVWIALLETGMPMVALVRNLATMSRNKVTETFSHGERMVVDALTDRGRIARSRLHPVGVLSALLTYKTGRSYRGDGTWTPNARIVDALDEAFYHSFGAVEPSGKRTLIAVDVSGSMTNPIMKVPGLDARMAAGALAMVTARVEPQYEIVVFSSGRGLDRYYGRSTMRHPDGEWMPPASYRNDRWQEMLGIAPAPVSPRQRLDDVLTAIDSVPAGGTDCALPIMYAMERDRPVDTFVILTDNETWAGQIHPAQALKQYRQKTGIDAKLIVVAMTATEFSIADPNDRGMLDVVGFDTDAPNIMSEFSKGNV
;
A
#
# COMPACT_ATOMS: atom_id res chain seq x y z
N MET A 1 15.97 -56.32 22.58
CA MET A 1 15.85 -55.71 21.25
C MET A 1 16.23 -54.24 21.39
N SER A 2 17.39 -53.92 20.89
CA SER A 2 18.00 -52.58 20.98
C SER A 2 17.37 -51.65 19.93
N HIS A 3 16.63 -50.63 20.37
CA HIS A 3 16.18 -49.55 19.50
C HIS A 3 17.35 -48.60 19.25
N THR A 4 17.99 -48.79 18.12
CA THR A 4 18.96 -47.84 17.58
C THR A 4 18.19 -46.64 17.02
N TYR A 5 18.07 -45.57 17.79
CA TYR A 5 17.65 -44.26 17.28
C TYR A 5 18.71 -43.78 16.29
N LEU A 6 18.37 -43.80 15.01
CA LEU A 6 19.10 -43.06 14.00
C LEU A 6 19.05 -41.56 14.36
N LYS A 7 20.11 -41.06 14.97
CA LYS A 7 20.38 -39.62 15.06
C LYS A 7 20.50 -39.13 13.60
N GLY A 8 19.44 -38.49 13.12
CA GLY A 8 19.50 -37.82 11.83
C GLY A 8 20.70 -36.87 11.84
N THR A 9 21.64 -37.10 10.96
CA THR A 9 22.79 -36.24 10.75
C THR A 9 22.24 -34.86 10.40
N LEU A 10 22.47 -33.84 11.26
CA LEU A 10 22.18 -32.45 10.93
C LEU A 10 22.81 -32.16 9.58
N SER A 11 22.04 -31.60 8.67
CA SER A 11 22.55 -31.19 7.37
C SER A 11 23.60 -30.07 7.60
N THR A 12 24.87 -30.44 7.45
CA THR A 12 26.01 -29.51 7.59
C THR A 12 26.28 -28.73 6.31
N LYS A 13 25.52 -28.97 5.23
CA LYS A 13 25.70 -28.26 3.96
C LYS A 13 25.27 -26.82 4.11
N LYS A 14 26.24 -25.94 4.06
CA LYS A 14 26.07 -24.48 3.93
C LYS A 14 26.46 -24.11 2.51
N THR A 15 25.66 -23.26 1.87
CA THR A 15 25.97 -22.67 0.58
C THR A 15 25.96 -21.15 0.75
N PRO A 16 27.04 -20.42 0.42
CA PRO A 16 27.02 -18.96 0.46
C PRO A 16 25.89 -18.41 -0.39
N GLN A 17 25.28 -17.29 0.03
CA GLN A 17 24.19 -16.68 -0.70
C GLN A 17 24.61 -16.13 -2.06
N SER A 18 25.92 -15.98 -2.32
CA SER A 18 26.54 -15.65 -3.62
C SER A 18 26.66 -16.86 -4.57
N GLU A 19 26.21 -18.05 -4.16
CA GLU A 19 26.21 -19.25 -4.98
C GLU A 19 24.83 -19.93 -4.89
N PRO A 20 24.31 -20.56 -5.96
CA PRO A 20 23.03 -21.26 -5.91
C PRO A 20 23.14 -22.53 -5.03
N ILE A 21 22.10 -22.84 -4.29
CA ILE A 21 22.00 -24.13 -3.60
C ILE A 21 22.04 -25.25 -4.64
N PRO A 22 22.97 -26.23 -4.55
CA PRO A 22 23.09 -27.29 -5.53
C PRO A 22 21.78 -28.05 -5.77
N GLY A 23 21.31 -28.08 -7.03
CA GLY A 23 20.07 -28.74 -7.43
C GLY A 23 18.80 -27.93 -7.13
N SER A 24 18.91 -26.68 -6.70
CA SER A 24 17.77 -25.77 -6.57
C SER A 24 17.44 -25.08 -7.91
N GLY A 25 16.25 -24.50 -8.01
CA GLY A 25 15.84 -23.64 -9.12
C GLY A 25 16.15 -22.16 -8.89
N GLN A 26 17.14 -21.83 -8.04
CA GLN A 26 17.51 -20.46 -7.76
C GLN A 26 18.11 -19.75 -8.97
N VAL A 27 17.86 -18.44 -9.06
CA VAL A 27 18.44 -17.52 -10.05
C VAL A 27 19.22 -16.43 -9.34
N GLU A 28 20.16 -15.82 -10.06
CA GLU A 28 20.91 -14.67 -9.56
C GLU A 28 19.99 -13.46 -9.41
N ASN A 29 20.02 -12.81 -8.24
CA ASN A 29 19.33 -11.55 -8.00
C ASN A 29 20.19 -10.36 -8.48
N THR A 30 19.66 -9.14 -8.43
CA THR A 30 20.36 -7.96 -8.94
C THR A 30 21.56 -7.52 -8.09
N ALA A 31 21.67 -8.04 -6.85
CA ALA A 31 22.80 -7.80 -5.95
C ALA A 31 23.95 -8.81 -6.09
N GLY A 32 23.83 -9.81 -6.98
CA GLY A 32 24.81 -10.87 -7.17
C GLY A 32 24.69 -12.04 -6.19
N GLY A 33 23.57 -12.14 -5.49
CA GLY A 33 23.19 -13.32 -4.70
C GLY A 33 22.19 -14.20 -5.44
N PHE A 34 21.71 -15.27 -4.80
CA PHE A 34 20.78 -16.22 -5.41
C PHE A 34 19.50 -16.34 -4.60
N ALA A 35 18.36 -16.32 -5.31
CA ALA A 35 17.01 -16.41 -4.77
C ALA A 35 16.10 -17.21 -5.72
N TRP A 36 14.87 -17.48 -5.35
CA TRP A 36 13.90 -18.16 -6.24
C TRP A 36 13.08 -17.15 -7.04
N THR A 37 12.81 -17.49 -8.30
CA THR A 37 11.83 -16.75 -9.10
C THR A 37 10.43 -16.98 -8.53
N ILE A 38 9.65 -15.93 -8.48
CA ILE A 38 8.23 -16.00 -8.13
C ILE A 38 7.38 -16.21 -9.39
N SER A 39 6.17 -16.77 -9.21
CA SER A 39 5.27 -17.03 -10.33
C SER A 39 4.86 -15.73 -11.07
N PRO A 40 4.49 -15.78 -12.36
CA PRO A 40 3.98 -14.61 -13.08
C PRO A 40 2.79 -13.96 -12.37
N LEU A 41 1.94 -14.75 -11.72
CA LEU A 41 0.79 -14.24 -10.96
C LEU A 41 1.25 -13.46 -9.71
N ASP A 42 2.23 -13.96 -8.97
CA ASP A 42 2.76 -13.28 -7.79
C ASP A 42 3.55 -12.02 -8.16
N ARG A 43 4.29 -12.04 -9.28
CA ARG A 43 4.91 -10.85 -9.86
C ARG A 43 3.85 -9.79 -10.20
N MET A 44 2.75 -10.20 -10.83
CA MET A 44 1.63 -9.30 -11.11
C MET A 44 1.01 -8.74 -9.83
N ARG A 45 0.81 -9.54 -8.78
CA ARG A 45 0.33 -9.08 -7.46
C ARG A 45 1.25 -8.02 -6.87
N ARG A 46 2.56 -8.25 -6.87
CA ARG A 46 3.55 -7.26 -6.41
C ARG A 46 3.46 -5.97 -7.22
N TRP A 47 3.40 -6.08 -8.53
CA TRP A 47 3.28 -4.94 -9.42
C TRP A 47 1.99 -4.14 -9.19
N LEU A 48 0.85 -4.82 -8.99
CA LEU A 48 -0.43 -4.17 -8.71
C LEU A 48 -0.42 -3.41 -7.37
N ILE A 49 0.22 -3.96 -6.35
CA ILE A 49 0.23 -3.40 -4.98
C ILE A 49 1.30 -2.31 -4.85
N LEU A 50 2.52 -2.56 -5.31
CA LEU A 50 3.65 -1.64 -5.18
C LEU A 50 3.71 -0.60 -6.31
N GLY A 51 3.05 -0.86 -7.44
CA GLY A 51 2.86 0.10 -8.52
C GLY A 51 4.00 0.19 -9.54
N SER A 52 5.04 -0.65 -9.43
CA SER A 52 6.17 -0.71 -10.36
C SER A 52 6.91 -2.04 -10.26
N GLU A 53 7.69 -2.39 -11.29
CA GLU A 53 8.71 -3.43 -11.22
C GLU A 53 10.06 -2.80 -10.85
N GLY A 54 10.82 -3.47 -9.98
CA GLY A 54 12.09 -2.97 -9.46
C GLY A 54 11.90 -2.03 -8.26
N GLY A 55 12.72 -1.01 -8.14
CA GLY A 55 12.70 -0.06 -7.01
C GLY A 55 13.61 -0.49 -5.87
N THR A 56 14.67 -1.27 -6.17
CA THR A 56 15.78 -1.58 -5.27
C THR A 56 16.98 -0.66 -5.53
N TYR A 57 17.98 -0.71 -4.66
CA TYR A 57 19.25 0.00 -4.87
C TYR A 57 19.92 -0.35 -6.21
N TYR A 58 19.70 -1.57 -6.68
CA TYR A 58 20.34 -2.15 -7.88
C TYR A 58 19.49 -1.98 -9.14
N ALA A 59 18.21 -1.62 -9.01
CA ALA A 59 17.28 -1.43 -10.13
C ALA A 59 16.37 -0.23 -9.91
N ASP A 60 16.34 0.69 -10.86
CA ASP A 60 15.49 1.89 -10.80
C ASP A 60 13.99 1.52 -10.84
N GLU A 61 13.18 2.27 -10.07
CA GLU A 61 11.72 2.19 -10.13
C GLU A 61 11.21 2.57 -11.53
N ARG A 62 10.60 1.62 -12.24
CA ARG A 62 10.10 1.81 -13.59
C ARG A 62 8.73 2.49 -13.59
N LYS A 63 8.47 3.30 -14.62
CA LYS A 63 7.17 3.93 -14.83
C LYS A 63 6.13 2.90 -15.29
N LEU A 64 4.84 3.21 -15.07
CA LEU A 64 3.74 2.44 -15.66
C LEU A 64 3.75 2.60 -17.18
N THR A 65 4.46 1.72 -17.87
CA THR A 65 4.50 1.64 -19.33
C THR A 65 4.28 0.18 -19.76
N LYS A 66 3.86 -0.04 -20.99
CA LYS A 66 3.67 -1.39 -21.52
C LYS A 66 4.94 -2.24 -21.45
N GLN A 67 6.10 -1.63 -21.66
CA GLN A 67 7.41 -2.31 -21.59
C GLN A 67 7.77 -2.73 -20.15
N ASN A 68 7.26 -1.99 -19.16
CA ASN A 68 7.54 -2.24 -17.74
C ASN A 68 6.43 -3.03 -17.03
N ALA A 69 5.42 -3.50 -17.77
CA ALA A 69 4.34 -4.33 -17.26
C ALA A 69 4.47 -5.79 -17.70
N GLN A 70 5.69 -6.28 -17.84
CA GLN A 70 5.98 -7.66 -18.28
C GLN A 70 5.35 -8.69 -17.34
N ALA A 71 5.32 -8.42 -16.02
CA ALA A 71 4.67 -9.28 -15.05
C ALA A 71 3.17 -9.44 -15.33
N VAL A 72 2.50 -8.32 -15.65
CA VAL A 72 1.07 -8.34 -15.99
C VAL A 72 0.83 -9.10 -17.30
N GLN A 73 1.66 -8.84 -18.32
CA GLN A 73 1.54 -9.53 -19.60
C GLN A 73 1.74 -11.04 -19.44
N ALA A 74 2.81 -11.47 -18.75
CA ALA A 74 3.08 -12.87 -18.48
C ALA A 74 1.94 -13.56 -17.73
N ALA A 75 1.38 -12.91 -16.70
CA ALA A 75 0.24 -13.44 -15.96
C ALA A 75 -1.02 -13.56 -16.83
N LEU A 76 -1.29 -12.58 -17.72
CA LEU A 76 -2.41 -12.64 -18.65
C LEU A 76 -2.23 -13.74 -19.70
N ASP A 77 -1.01 -13.94 -20.21
CA ASP A 77 -0.68 -14.98 -21.20
C ASP A 77 -0.80 -16.39 -20.60
N GLU A 78 -0.37 -16.59 -19.33
CA GLU A 78 -0.37 -17.89 -18.67
C GLU A 78 -1.73 -18.24 -18.02
N HIS A 79 -2.38 -17.26 -17.36
CA HIS A 79 -3.56 -17.50 -16.55
C HIS A 79 -4.86 -16.92 -17.16
N GLY A 80 -4.78 -16.12 -18.22
CA GLY A 80 -5.94 -15.63 -18.97
C GLY A 80 -6.96 -14.90 -18.09
N VAL A 81 -8.20 -15.40 -18.07
CA VAL A 81 -9.31 -14.81 -17.31
C VAL A 81 -9.03 -14.78 -15.80
N ALA A 82 -8.36 -15.79 -15.25
CA ALA A 82 -8.04 -15.84 -13.82
C ALA A 82 -7.11 -14.67 -13.39
N ALA A 83 -6.19 -14.26 -14.26
CA ALA A 83 -5.38 -13.06 -13.99
C ALA A 83 -6.24 -11.78 -13.97
N VAL A 84 -7.27 -11.68 -14.82
CA VAL A 84 -8.22 -10.54 -14.78
C VAL A 84 -9.01 -10.55 -13.48
N GLU A 85 -9.46 -11.70 -13.01
CA GLU A 85 -10.19 -11.85 -11.74
C GLU A 85 -9.31 -11.41 -10.55
N GLU A 86 -8.02 -11.75 -10.56
CA GLU A 86 -7.07 -11.30 -9.53
C GLU A 86 -6.88 -9.77 -9.55
N ILE A 87 -6.76 -9.14 -10.74
CA ILE A 87 -6.70 -7.68 -10.87
C ILE A 87 -7.93 -7.02 -10.23
N ILE A 88 -9.10 -7.59 -10.47
CA ILE A 88 -10.37 -7.11 -9.94
C ILE A 88 -10.40 -7.27 -8.41
N ALA A 89 -10.06 -8.45 -7.91
CA ALA A 89 -10.07 -8.77 -6.49
C ALA A 89 -9.17 -7.81 -5.68
N ILE A 90 -7.92 -7.60 -6.13
CA ILE A 90 -6.98 -6.65 -5.50
C ILE A 90 -7.56 -5.23 -5.49
N SER A 91 -8.13 -4.79 -6.62
CA SER A 91 -8.72 -3.45 -6.74
C SER A 91 -9.96 -3.28 -5.86
N GLU A 92 -10.88 -4.25 -5.84
CA GLU A 92 -12.10 -4.19 -5.03
C GLU A 92 -11.83 -4.25 -3.53
N ALA A 93 -10.90 -5.08 -3.12
CA ALA A 93 -10.48 -5.18 -1.73
C ALA A 93 -9.70 -3.93 -1.25
N GLY A 94 -9.20 -3.10 -2.20
CA GLY A 94 -8.42 -1.91 -1.86
C GLY A 94 -7.03 -2.23 -1.29
N ARG A 95 -6.46 -3.36 -1.70
CA ARG A 95 -5.17 -3.86 -1.21
C ARG A 95 -3.99 -2.96 -1.60
N ALA A 96 -4.11 -2.21 -2.69
CA ALA A 96 -3.06 -1.34 -3.21
C ALA A 96 -3.26 0.14 -2.78
N PRO A 97 -2.16 0.90 -2.54
CA PRO A 97 -2.22 2.33 -2.20
C PRO A 97 -2.84 3.21 -3.29
N LYS A 98 -2.73 2.77 -4.54
CA LYS A 98 -3.26 3.44 -5.73
C LYS A 98 -3.98 2.43 -6.60
N ASN A 99 -5.03 2.90 -7.29
CA ASN A 99 -5.79 2.05 -8.22
C ASN A 99 -5.24 2.10 -9.66
N ASP A 100 -4.28 3.00 -9.93
CA ASP A 100 -3.71 3.19 -11.27
C ASP A 100 -3.10 1.92 -11.85
N PRO A 101 -2.32 1.10 -11.11
CA PRO A 101 -1.81 -0.17 -11.63
C PRO A 101 -2.92 -1.13 -12.05
N ALA A 102 -4.01 -1.24 -11.28
CA ALA A 102 -5.13 -2.10 -11.64
C ALA A 102 -5.87 -1.61 -12.89
N LEU A 103 -6.03 -0.27 -13.05
CA LEU A 103 -6.60 0.33 -14.26
C LEU A 103 -5.72 0.08 -15.49
N PHE A 104 -4.41 0.23 -15.32
CA PHE A 104 -3.42 -0.07 -16.37
C PHE A 104 -3.48 -1.55 -16.78
N ALA A 105 -3.43 -2.46 -15.81
CA ALA A 105 -3.51 -3.90 -16.06
C ALA A 105 -4.82 -4.30 -16.74
N LEU A 106 -5.95 -3.72 -16.32
CA LEU A 106 -7.25 -3.94 -16.96
C LEU A 106 -7.28 -3.41 -18.40
N ALA A 107 -6.66 -2.25 -18.67
CA ALA A 107 -6.53 -1.72 -20.01
C ALA A 107 -5.66 -2.61 -20.89
N LEU A 108 -4.57 -3.16 -20.37
CA LEU A 108 -3.72 -4.14 -21.05
C LEU A 108 -4.51 -5.42 -21.36
N ALA A 109 -5.26 -5.95 -20.39
CA ALA A 109 -6.15 -7.10 -20.59
C ALA A 109 -7.22 -6.83 -21.67
N SER A 110 -7.76 -5.61 -21.76
CA SER A 110 -8.70 -5.21 -22.81
C SER A 110 -8.10 -5.18 -24.22
N ALA A 111 -6.77 -5.18 -24.31
CA ALA A 111 -6.02 -5.23 -25.56
C ALA A 111 -5.41 -6.62 -25.87
N HIS A 112 -5.59 -7.60 -24.98
CA HIS A 112 -5.02 -8.93 -25.09
C HIS A 112 -5.43 -9.66 -26.39
N SER A 113 -4.63 -10.62 -26.84
CA SER A 113 -4.93 -11.42 -28.04
C SER A 113 -6.17 -12.31 -27.88
N ASP A 114 -6.35 -12.91 -26.69
CA ASP A 114 -7.50 -13.73 -26.35
C ASP A 114 -8.77 -12.89 -26.12
N ILE A 115 -9.86 -13.26 -26.84
CA ILE A 115 -11.16 -12.60 -26.73
C ILE A 115 -11.83 -12.83 -25.37
N ALA A 116 -11.58 -13.95 -24.68
CA ALA A 116 -12.13 -14.22 -23.36
C ALA A 116 -11.56 -13.25 -22.32
N VAL A 117 -10.25 -13.00 -22.36
CA VAL A 117 -9.55 -12.03 -21.51
C VAL A 117 -10.09 -10.62 -21.76
N ARG A 118 -10.25 -10.21 -23.04
CA ARG A 118 -10.82 -8.90 -23.38
C ARG A 118 -12.24 -8.74 -22.86
N LYS A 119 -13.09 -9.77 -23.04
CA LYS A 119 -14.48 -9.73 -22.54
C LYS A 119 -14.53 -9.63 -21.03
N ALA A 120 -13.69 -10.40 -20.31
CA ALA A 120 -13.59 -10.31 -18.85
C ALA A 120 -13.21 -8.88 -18.39
N ALA A 121 -12.23 -8.25 -19.03
CA ALA A 121 -11.83 -6.88 -18.73
C ALA A 121 -12.97 -5.88 -18.99
N TRP A 122 -13.66 -5.96 -20.13
CA TRP A 122 -14.75 -5.04 -20.47
C TRP A 122 -15.96 -5.17 -19.55
N HIS A 123 -16.38 -6.40 -19.22
CA HIS A 123 -17.54 -6.63 -18.34
C HIS A 123 -17.28 -6.14 -16.91
N ASN A 124 -16.03 -6.12 -16.48
CA ASN A 124 -15.67 -5.74 -15.11
C ASN A 124 -15.10 -4.32 -15.00
N LEU A 125 -15.17 -3.50 -16.05
CA LEU A 125 -14.63 -2.13 -16.03
C LEU A 125 -15.14 -1.33 -14.84
N ALA A 126 -16.44 -1.34 -14.56
CA ALA A 126 -17.04 -0.56 -13.48
C ALA A 126 -16.62 -1.03 -12.07
N ARG A 127 -16.20 -2.28 -11.91
CA ARG A 127 -15.69 -2.81 -10.65
C ARG A 127 -14.30 -2.24 -10.31
N VAL A 128 -13.47 -2.00 -11.31
CA VAL A 128 -12.13 -1.42 -11.15
C VAL A 128 -12.17 0.11 -11.29
N ALA A 129 -12.81 0.63 -12.34
CA ALA A 129 -12.96 2.06 -12.59
C ALA A 129 -14.19 2.62 -11.85
N ARG A 130 -14.10 2.77 -10.53
CA ARG A 130 -15.22 3.12 -9.65
C ARG A 130 -15.64 4.58 -9.65
N ILE A 131 -14.81 5.49 -10.14
CA ILE A 131 -15.04 6.94 -10.18
C ILE A 131 -14.59 7.50 -11.54
N GLY A 132 -15.04 8.70 -11.91
CA GLY A 132 -14.71 9.34 -13.18
C GLY A 132 -13.21 9.48 -13.43
N THR A 133 -12.41 9.81 -12.40
CA THR A 133 -10.95 9.83 -12.54
C THR A 133 -10.39 8.46 -12.95
N HIS A 134 -10.88 7.37 -12.35
CA HIS A 134 -10.45 6.02 -12.74
C HIS A 134 -10.83 5.69 -14.19
N LEU A 135 -12.03 6.10 -14.61
CA LEU A 135 -12.43 5.93 -16.01
C LEU A 135 -11.49 6.65 -16.96
N PHE A 136 -11.09 7.89 -16.63
CA PHE A 136 -10.21 8.69 -17.50
C PHE A 136 -8.80 8.11 -17.58
N HIS A 137 -8.20 7.68 -16.47
CA HIS A 137 -6.93 6.97 -16.46
C HIS A 137 -7.01 5.70 -17.34
N TYR A 138 -8.09 4.90 -17.17
CA TYR A 138 -8.29 3.71 -17.98
C TYR A 138 -8.41 4.04 -19.48
N LEU A 139 -9.15 5.08 -19.84
CA LEU A 139 -9.32 5.50 -21.24
C LEU A 139 -8.00 5.97 -21.86
N ASP A 140 -7.17 6.66 -21.08
CA ASP A 140 -5.84 7.09 -21.49
C ASP A 140 -4.95 5.88 -21.82
N PHE A 141 -4.87 4.90 -20.92
CA PHE A 141 -4.13 3.65 -21.15
C PHE A 141 -4.67 2.84 -22.34
N VAL A 142 -5.98 2.72 -22.48
CA VAL A 142 -6.58 2.02 -23.63
C VAL A 142 -6.22 2.69 -24.95
N GLN A 143 -6.17 4.01 -24.99
CA GLN A 143 -5.80 4.75 -26.19
C GLN A 143 -4.36 4.46 -26.60
N GLU A 144 -3.47 4.28 -25.64
CA GLU A 144 -2.08 3.88 -25.88
C GLU A 144 -1.94 2.44 -26.40
N PHE A 145 -2.73 1.49 -25.83
CA PHE A 145 -2.53 0.05 -26.12
C PHE A 145 -3.24 -0.44 -27.38
N ARG A 146 -4.48 -0.03 -27.61
CA ARG A 146 -5.32 -0.57 -28.68
C ARG A 146 -6.15 0.47 -29.42
N GLY A 147 -6.48 1.59 -28.74
CA GLY A 147 -7.43 2.56 -29.23
C GLY A 147 -8.91 2.13 -29.02
N TRP A 148 -9.82 2.79 -29.72
CA TRP A 148 -11.25 2.70 -29.51
C TRP A 148 -11.89 1.65 -30.42
N GLY A 149 -12.66 0.72 -29.85
CA GLY A 149 -13.40 -0.32 -30.58
C GLY A 149 -14.77 -0.59 -29.96
N ARG A 150 -15.63 -1.39 -30.63
CA ARG A 150 -17.00 -1.66 -30.19
C ARG A 150 -17.10 -2.23 -28.76
N GLY A 151 -16.20 -3.16 -28.38
CA GLY A 151 -16.19 -3.74 -27.03
C GLY A 151 -15.89 -2.68 -25.98
N GLN A 152 -14.91 -1.83 -26.26
CA GLN A 152 -14.54 -0.70 -25.39
C GLN A 152 -15.66 0.33 -25.28
N GLN A 153 -16.30 0.66 -26.41
CA GLN A 153 -17.46 1.56 -26.42
C GLN A 153 -18.58 1.05 -25.52
N LYS A 154 -18.92 -0.26 -25.64
CA LYS A 154 -19.95 -0.89 -24.81
C LYS A 154 -19.57 -0.92 -23.33
N ALA A 155 -18.31 -1.21 -22.99
CA ALA A 155 -17.86 -1.21 -21.61
C ALA A 155 -18.04 0.18 -20.96
N VAL A 156 -17.70 1.25 -21.68
CA VAL A 156 -17.90 2.63 -21.20
C VAL A 156 -19.38 3.02 -21.19
N GLU A 157 -20.18 2.58 -22.17
CA GLU A 157 -21.64 2.75 -22.16
C GLU A 157 -22.23 2.19 -20.86
N HIS A 158 -21.93 0.91 -20.51
CA HIS A 158 -22.37 0.27 -19.28
C HIS A 158 -21.86 0.98 -18.02
N TRP A 159 -20.65 1.49 -18.04
CA TRP A 159 -20.12 2.27 -16.92
C TRP A 159 -21.01 3.47 -16.56
N TYR A 160 -21.65 4.10 -17.55
CA TYR A 160 -22.59 5.21 -17.36
C TYR A 160 -24.00 4.74 -17.06
N THR A 161 -24.50 3.73 -17.78
CA THR A 161 -25.92 3.35 -17.75
C THR A 161 -26.29 2.48 -16.54
N ASP A 162 -25.34 1.67 -16.03
CA ASP A 162 -25.61 0.74 -14.94
C ASP A 162 -25.52 1.40 -13.54
N ARG A 163 -25.16 2.69 -13.50
CA ARG A 163 -25.05 3.44 -12.26
C ARG A 163 -26.36 4.10 -11.86
N PRO A 164 -26.70 4.14 -10.56
CA PRO A 164 -27.80 4.98 -10.08
C PRO A 164 -27.59 6.45 -10.46
N ALA A 165 -28.65 7.13 -10.89
CA ALA A 165 -28.57 8.53 -11.33
C ALA A 165 -27.96 9.47 -10.28
N SER A 166 -28.26 9.26 -8.99
CA SER A 166 -27.68 10.04 -7.89
C SER A 166 -26.15 9.90 -7.77
N ALA A 167 -25.65 8.68 -7.90
CA ALA A 167 -24.22 8.40 -7.89
C ALA A 167 -23.54 9.01 -9.13
N LEU A 168 -24.16 8.89 -10.30
CA LEU A 168 -23.67 9.47 -11.54
C LEU A 168 -23.65 11.00 -11.47
N ALA A 169 -24.71 11.64 -10.96
CA ALA A 169 -24.76 13.09 -10.78
C ALA A 169 -23.63 13.61 -9.89
N TYR A 170 -23.39 12.89 -8.77
CA TYR A 170 -22.26 13.22 -7.89
C TYR A 170 -20.91 13.05 -8.59
N ASP A 171 -20.73 11.97 -9.35
CA ASP A 171 -19.49 11.66 -10.06
C ASP A 171 -19.17 12.72 -11.14
N VAL A 172 -20.15 13.11 -11.96
CA VAL A 172 -19.94 14.13 -13.02
C VAL A 172 -19.68 15.53 -12.47
N VAL A 173 -20.17 15.85 -11.27
CA VAL A 173 -19.87 17.11 -10.57
C VAL A 173 -18.46 17.08 -9.97
N LYS A 174 -18.09 15.98 -9.32
CA LYS A 174 -16.82 15.84 -8.61
C LYS A 174 -15.64 15.59 -9.53
N TYR A 175 -15.80 14.74 -10.53
CA TYR A 175 -14.72 14.26 -11.42
C TYR A 175 -14.99 14.72 -12.85
N ARG A 176 -14.83 16.00 -13.12
CA ARG A 176 -15.20 16.60 -14.41
C ARG A 176 -14.23 16.30 -15.54
N GLN A 177 -12.93 16.28 -15.22
CA GLN A 177 -11.86 16.04 -16.19
C GLN A 177 -10.59 15.54 -15.53
N ARG A 178 -9.80 14.75 -16.25
CA ARG A 178 -8.47 14.28 -15.87
C ARG A 178 -7.73 13.75 -17.11
N ASP A 179 -6.38 13.93 -17.16
CA ASP A 179 -5.47 13.37 -18.17
C ASP A 179 -5.92 13.65 -19.62
N GLY A 180 -6.38 14.86 -19.86
CA GLY A 180 -6.90 15.25 -21.18
C GLY A 180 -8.31 14.74 -21.51
N TRP A 181 -8.91 13.89 -20.67
CA TRP A 181 -10.28 13.40 -20.79
C TRP A 181 -11.25 14.19 -19.94
N SER A 182 -12.46 14.38 -20.45
CA SER A 182 -13.60 14.90 -19.68
C SER A 182 -14.79 13.94 -19.74
N GLN A 183 -15.76 14.14 -18.83
CA GLN A 183 -17.04 13.41 -18.89
C GLN A 183 -17.72 13.60 -20.26
N ARG A 184 -17.60 14.80 -20.83
CA ARG A 184 -18.14 15.12 -22.16
C ARG A 184 -17.51 14.27 -23.27
N ASP A 185 -16.20 14.07 -23.24
CA ASP A 185 -15.48 13.28 -24.24
C ASP A 185 -15.83 11.82 -24.14
N ALA A 186 -15.87 11.27 -22.92
CA ALA A 186 -16.24 9.89 -22.66
C ALA A 186 -17.70 9.60 -23.09
N LEU A 187 -18.64 10.47 -22.75
CA LEU A 187 -20.04 10.35 -23.18
C LEU A 187 -20.20 10.43 -24.71
N ARG A 188 -19.49 11.33 -25.37
CA ARG A 188 -19.54 11.46 -26.84
C ARG A 188 -18.98 10.23 -27.55
N LYS A 189 -17.93 9.61 -27.00
CA LYS A 189 -17.33 8.41 -27.60
C LYS A 189 -18.12 7.15 -27.31
N SER A 190 -18.72 7.01 -26.11
CA SER A 190 -19.50 5.83 -25.74
C SER A 190 -20.96 5.88 -26.22
N THR A 191 -21.52 7.07 -26.43
CA THR A 191 -22.91 7.27 -26.89
C THR A 191 -23.94 6.44 -26.12
N PRO A 192 -23.96 6.51 -24.77
CA PRO A 192 -24.84 5.68 -23.96
C PRO A 192 -26.30 5.99 -24.26
N ARG A 193 -27.12 4.93 -24.27
CA ARG A 193 -28.57 5.03 -24.49
C ARG A 193 -29.31 4.80 -23.19
N VAL A 194 -30.15 5.76 -22.81
CA VAL A 194 -31.02 5.71 -21.64
C VAL A 194 -32.42 6.17 -22.02
N ALA A 195 -33.38 5.94 -21.13
CA ALA A 195 -34.75 6.39 -21.37
C ALA A 195 -34.81 7.90 -21.51
N GLU A 196 -35.56 8.38 -22.49
CA GLU A 196 -35.71 9.80 -22.75
C GLU A 196 -36.32 10.51 -21.53
N ASN A 197 -35.78 11.69 -21.19
CA ASN A 197 -36.17 12.49 -20.02
C ASN A 197 -35.98 11.77 -18.66
N SER A 198 -35.25 10.65 -18.60
CA SER A 198 -34.80 10.09 -17.32
C SER A 198 -33.76 11.01 -16.66
N ASP A 199 -33.55 10.84 -15.35
CA ASP A 199 -32.50 11.59 -14.64
C ASP A 199 -31.12 11.40 -15.29
N GLN A 200 -30.80 10.21 -15.78
CA GLN A 200 -29.56 9.95 -16.50
C GLN A 200 -29.49 10.72 -17.83
N ASP A 201 -30.58 10.79 -18.60
CA ASP A 201 -30.62 11.58 -19.84
C ASP A 201 -30.42 13.09 -19.56
N LEU A 202 -30.99 13.57 -18.46
CA LEU A 202 -30.79 14.96 -18.02
C LEU A 202 -29.35 15.23 -17.57
N ILE A 203 -28.71 14.28 -16.86
CA ILE A 203 -27.29 14.36 -16.52
C ILE A 203 -26.42 14.41 -17.78
N PHE A 204 -26.67 13.54 -18.76
CA PHE A 204 -25.94 13.53 -20.03
C PHE A 204 -26.14 14.83 -20.82
N ALA A 205 -27.36 15.36 -20.82
CA ALA A 205 -27.66 16.65 -21.43
C ALA A 205 -26.88 17.80 -20.76
N TRP A 206 -26.83 17.82 -19.44
CA TRP A 206 -26.06 18.80 -18.68
C TRP A 206 -24.56 18.73 -19.00
N VAL A 207 -23.95 17.54 -18.95
CA VAL A 207 -22.54 17.34 -19.26
C VAL A 207 -22.19 17.70 -20.70
N THR A 208 -23.08 17.37 -21.66
CA THR A 208 -22.84 17.65 -23.09
C THR A 208 -23.28 19.03 -23.55
N GLY A 209 -23.96 19.80 -22.71
CA GLY A 209 -24.39 21.17 -22.98
C GLY A 209 -25.63 21.26 -23.89
N ARG A 210 -26.59 20.32 -23.81
CA ARG A 210 -27.85 20.35 -24.58
C ARG A 210 -28.82 21.32 -23.92
N LYS A 211 -28.85 22.56 -24.39
CA LYS A 211 -29.58 23.71 -23.79
C LYS A 211 -31.07 23.45 -23.56
N GLU A 212 -31.76 22.83 -24.50
CA GLU A 212 -33.20 22.54 -24.41
C GLU A 212 -33.58 21.66 -23.22
N LYS A 213 -32.79 20.62 -22.96
CA LYS A 213 -32.99 19.72 -21.83
C LYS A 213 -32.53 20.34 -20.50
N ILE A 214 -31.50 21.20 -20.53
CA ILE A 214 -31.04 21.94 -19.36
C ILE A 214 -32.09 22.94 -18.88
N ALA A 215 -32.85 23.56 -19.81
CA ALA A 215 -33.95 24.45 -19.46
C ALA A 215 -35.01 23.79 -18.58
N ARG A 216 -35.26 22.48 -18.77
CA ARG A 216 -36.17 21.69 -17.93
C ARG A 216 -35.64 21.47 -16.52
N LEU A 217 -34.31 21.31 -16.33
CA LEU A 217 -33.68 21.24 -15.01
C LEU A 217 -33.92 22.50 -14.18
N ASN A 218 -34.17 23.63 -14.84
CA ASN A 218 -34.39 24.94 -14.19
C ASN A 218 -35.88 25.28 -13.99
N ALA A 219 -36.80 24.56 -14.65
CA ALA A 219 -38.22 24.90 -14.72
C ALA A 219 -39.12 24.07 -13.77
N GLU A 220 -38.66 22.90 -13.31
CA GLU A 220 -39.44 21.98 -12.46
C GLU A 220 -38.69 21.66 -11.15
N PRO A 221 -39.36 21.18 -10.10
CA PRO A 221 -38.68 20.69 -8.91
C PRO A 221 -37.69 19.60 -9.30
N VAL A 222 -36.40 19.86 -9.03
CA VAL A 222 -35.31 18.95 -9.36
C VAL A 222 -35.46 17.66 -8.58
N SER A 223 -35.37 16.49 -9.26
CA SER A 223 -35.40 15.20 -8.59
C SER A 223 -34.28 15.09 -7.54
N ALA A 224 -34.49 14.27 -6.52
CA ALA A 224 -33.49 14.05 -5.48
C ALA A 224 -32.12 13.61 -6.04
N SER A 225 -32.11 12.89 -7.16
CA SER A 225 -30.91 12.45 -7.85
C SER A 225 -30.09 13.60 -8.45
N LEU A 226 -30.73 14.67 -8.85
CA LEU A 226 -30.10 15.80 -9.56
C LEU A 226 -29.76 16.97 -8.65
N ARG A 227 -30.13 16.94 -7.36
CA ARG A 227 -29.89 18.03 -6.41
C ARG A 227 -28.42 18.46 -6.33
N VAL A 228 -27.48 17.54 -6.48
CA VAL A 228 -26.05 17.88 -6.43
C VAL A 228 -25.65 18.75 -7.65
N ILE A 229 -26.27 18.58 -8.80
CA ILE A 229 -26.05 19.41 -9.99
C ILE A 229 -26.63 20.81 -9.76
N GLU A 230 -27.84 20.91 -9.22
CA GLU A 230 -28.44 22.18 -8.83
C GLU A 230 -27.55 22.92 -7.82
N GLY A 231 -27.13 22.24 -6.78
CA GLY A 231 -26.22 22.79 -5.76
C GLY A 231 -24.89 23.26 -6.35
N PHE A 232 -24.32 22.51 -7.31
CA PHE A 232 -23.12 22.92 -8.04
C PHE A 232 -23.33 24.24 -8.80
N GLU A 233 -24.43 24.36 -9.57
CA GLU A 233 -24.74 25.58 -10.32
C GLU A 233 -24.94 26.80 -9.41
N ARG A 234 -25.58 26.60 -8.24
CA ARG A 234 -25.72 27.63 -7.23
C ARG A 234 -24.38 28.01 -6.60
N ALA A 235 -23.54 27.03 -6.27
CA ALA A 235 -22.23 27.28 -5.66
C ALA A 235 -21.29 28.04 -6.61
N GLN A 236 -21.39 27.81 -7.93
CA GLN A 236 -20.64 28.58 -8.92
C GLN A 236 -21.07 30.05 -8.98
N ARG A 237 -22.28 30.38 -8.52
CA ARG A 237 -22.81 31.76 -8.47
C ARG A 237 -22.77 32.37 -7.07
N ALA A 238 -22.40 31.61 -6.03
CA ALA A 238 -22.35 32.10 -4.66
C ALA A 238 -21.44 33.32 -4.53
N ALA A 239 -21.95 34.35 -3.86
CA ALA A 239 -21.26 35.63 -3.72
C ALA A 239 -20.24 35.63 -2.56
N SER A 240 -20.46 34.78 -1.56
CA SER A 240 -19.65 34.74 -0.34
C SER A 240 -19.27 33.31 0.08
N PRO A 241 -18.20 33.15 0.88
CA PRO A 241 -17.89 31.87 1.52
C PRO A 241 -19.01 31.37 2.44
N ALA A 242 -19.74 32.27 3.11
CA ALA A 242 -20.86 31.90 3.98
C ALA A 242 -22.02 31.26 3.17
N ASP A 243 -22.36 31.86 2.01
CA ASP A 243 -23.35 31.28 1.10
C ASP A 243 -22.89 29.88 0.63
N THR A 244 -21.61 29.75 0.29
CA THR A 244 -21.02 28.46 -0.13
C THR A 244 -21.09 27.43 0.99
N ALA A 245 -20.80 27.78 2.23
CA ALA A 245 -20.90 26.88 3.37
C ALA A 245 -22.35 26.38 3.57
N ASN A 246 -23.35 27.26 3.44
CA ASN A 246 -24.76 26.89 3.50
C ASN A 246 -25.15 25.94 2.37
N LEU A 247 -24.70 26.21 1.13
CA LEU A 247 -24.94 25.32 -0.01
C LEU A 247 -24.26 23.96 0.15
N VAL A 248 -23.07 23.90 0.74
CA VAL A 248 -22.41 22.62 1.09
C VAL A 248 -23.28 21.79 2.04
N ARG A 249 -23.85 22.42 3.09
CA ARG A 249 -24.75 21.73 4.05
C ARG A 249 -26.04 21.27 3.40
N GLU A 250 -26.64 22.12 2.59
CA GLU A 250 -27.93 21.85 1.95
C GLU A 250 -27.85 20.75 0.88
N TYR A 251 -26.82 20.83 0.01
CA TYR A 251 -26.70 19.96 -1.17
C TYR A 251 -25.64 18.85 -1.00
N ARG A 252 -24.92 18.80 0.11
CA ARG A 252 -23.81 17.88 0.38
C ARG A 252 -22.74 17.91 -0.72
N LEU A 253 -22.35 19.12 -1.13
CA LEU A 253 -21.43 19.34 -2.22
C LEU A 253 -20.02 18.84 -1.90
N PRO A 254 -19.34 18.18 -2.84
CA PRO A 254 -17.92 17.87 -2.68
C PRO A 254 -17.06 19.14 -2.85
N ARG A 255 -15.88 19.13 -2.27
CA ARG A 255 -14.91 20.25 -2.37
C ARG A 255 -14.67 20.70 -3.81
N GLU A 256 -14.60 19.76 -4.74
CA GLU A 256 -14.37 19.98 -6.17
C GLU A 256 -15.49 20.76 -6.87
N ALA A 257 -16.65 20.86 -6.24
CA ALA A 257 -17.78 21.65 -6.72
C ALA A 257 -17.71 23.13 -6.36
N LEU A 258 -16.73 23.53 -5.52
CA LEU A 258 -16.67 24.84 -4.92
C LEU A 258 -15.67 25.75 -5.65
N LYS A 259 -15.88 27.07 -5.55
CA LYS A 259 -14.90 28.05 -6.01
C LYS A 259 -13.63 27.96 -5.16
N THR A 260 -12.47 27.98 -5.82
CA THR A 260 -11.17 27.86 -5.14
C THR A 260 -10.95 28.99 -4.13
N GLU A 261 -11.41 30.20 -4.43
CA GLU A 261 -11.32 31.37 -3.55
C GLU A 261 -12.07 31.19 -2.22
N HIS A 262 -13.20 30.47 -2.22
CA HIS A 262 -13.99 30.18 -1.02
C HIS A 262 -13.37 29.09 -0.13
N LEU A 263 -12.45 28.28 -0.67
CA LEU A 263 -11.70 27.26 0.09
C LEU A 263 -10.65 27.86 1.05
N ASN A 264 -10.49 29.18 1.09
CA ASN A 264 -9.68 29.86 2.10
C ASN A 264 -10.47 30.14 3.40
N SER A 265 -11.80 29.93 3.40
CA SER A 265 -12.66 30.18 4.56
C SER A 265 -12.75 28.94 5.48
N PRO A 266 -12.53 29.10 6.80
CA PRO A 266 -12.74 28.03 7.78
C PRO A 266 -14.15 27.45 7.73
N ASP A 267 -15.19 28.30 7.57
CA ASP A 267 -16.60 27.90 7.60
C ASP A 267 -16.94 26.92 6.48
N VAL A 268 -16.32 27.07 5.31
CA VAL A 268 -16.50 26.16 4.16
C VAL A 268 -15.90 24.77 4.50
N TRP A 269 -14.74 24.73 5.14
CA TRP A 269 -14.13 23.46 5.57
C TRP A 269 -14.94 22.79 6.69
N ILE A 270 -15.46 23.57 7.64
CA ILE A 270 -16.36 23.03 8.68
C ILE A 270 -17.59 22.42 8.03
N ALA A 271 -18.25 23.11 7.09
CA ALA A 271 -19.39 22.56 6.36
C ALA A 271 -19.06 21.26 5.61
N LEU A 272 -17.87 21.18 4.97
CA LEU A 272 -17.40 19.95 4.31
C LEU A 272 -17.18 18.80 5.31
N LEU A 273 -16.66 19.08 6.50
CA LEU A 273 -16.47 18.08 7.56
C LEU A 273 -17.83 17.60 8.09
N GLU A 274 -18.76 18.52 8.38
CA GLU A 274 -20.14 18.24 8.86
C GLU A 274 -20.93 17.37 7.87
N THR A 275 -20.74 17.57 6.57
CA THR A 275 -21.44 16.81 5.53
C THR A 275 -20.77 15.46 5.19
N GLY A 276 -19.69 15.11 5.88
CA GLY A 276 -19.05 13.80 5.75
C GLY A 276 -17.99 13.74 4.64
N MET A 277 -17.07 14.69 4.62
CA MET A 277 -15.92 14.66 3.70
C MET A 277 -15.28 13.27 3.63
N PRO A 278 -15.01 12.70 2.43
CA PRO A 278 -14.34 11.40 2.30
C PRO A 278 -12.99 11.37 3.00
N MET A 279 -12.64 10.27 3.67
CA MET A 279 -11.41 10.14 4.48
C MET A 279 -10.13 10.43 3.69
N VAL A 280 -10.03 9.95 2.45
CA VAL A 280 -8.88 10.25 1.58
C VAL A 280 -8.76 11.74 1.30
N ALA A 281 -9.89 12.43 1.12
CA ALA A 281 -9.89 13.88 0.94
C ALA A 281 -9.54 14.61 2.25
N LEU A 282 -10.06 14.15 3.40
CA LEU A 282 -9.72 14.69 4.72
C LEU A 282 -8.22 14.63 4.97
N VAL A 283 -7.63 13.46 4.86
CA VAL A 283 -6.20 13.22 5.12
C VAL A 283 -5.31 14.06 4.18
N ARG A 284 -5.66 14.16 2.90
CA ARG A 284 -4.91 14.98 1.92
C ARG A 284 -5.01 16.48 2.14
N ASN A 285 -6.04 16.96 2.82
CA ASN A 285 -6.28 18.39 3.03
C ASN A 285 -5.94 18.87 4.46
N LEU A 286 -5.39 18.03 5.34
CA LEU A 286 -5.03 18.41 6.71
C LEU A 286 -4.16 19.67 6.76
N ALA A 287 -3.11 19.72 5.95
CA ALA A 287 -2.24 20.89 5.84
C ALA A 287 -3.01 22.17 5.42
N THR A 288 -3.94 22.04 4.48
CA THR A 288 -4.77 23.16 4.02
C THR A 288 -5.74 23.61 5.11
N MET A 289 -6.37 22.69 5.81
CA MET A 289 -7.25 22.99 6.94
C MET A 289 -6.49 23.68 8.08
N SER A 290 -5.25 23.25 8.38
CA SER A 290 -4.41 23.90 9.39
C SER A 290 -4.01 25.31 8.99
N ARG A 291 -3.62 25.53 7.74
CA ARG A 291 -3.33 26.90 7.21
C ARG A 291 -4.53 27.83 7.29
N ASN A 292 -5.73 27.29 7.07
CA ASN A 292 -6.98 28.01 7.13
C ASN A 292 -7.57 28.06 8.56
N LYS A 293 -6.77 27.73 9.59
CA LYS A 293 -7.16 27.79 11.01
C LYS A 293 -8.36 26.92 11.41
N VAL A 294 -8.72 25.94 10.59
CA VAL A 294 -9.82 25.00 10.87
C VAL A 294 -9.47 24.08 12.03
N THR A 295 -8.21 23.69 12.13
CA THR A 295 -7.69 22.69 13.09
C THR A 295 -6.81 23.32 14.16
N GLU A 296 -7.10 24.57 14.57
CA GLU A 296 -6.48 25.19 15.75
C GLU A 296 -6.81 24.37 17.00
N THR A 297 -5.88 24.36 17.96
CA THR A 297 -6.05 23.63 19.22
C THR A 297 -7.34 24.02 19.93
N PHE A 298 -8.13 23.01 20.34
CA PHE A 298 -9.45 23.13 20.98
C PHE A 298 -10.56 23.63 20.06
N SER A 299 -10.32 23.81 18.76
CA SER A 299 -11.36 24.21 17.80
C SER A 299 -12.38 23.07 17.57
N HIS A 300 -13.55 23.44 17.03
CA HIS A 300 -14.55 22.46 16.60
C HIS A 300 -14.03 21.59 15.46
N GLY A 301 -13.32 22.19 14.50
CA GLY A 301 -12.72 21.47 13.37
C GLY A 301 -11.64 20.47 13.78
N GLU A 302 -10.80 20.82 14.80
CA GLU A 302 -9.86 19.85 15.38
C GLU A 302 -10.58 18.60 15.87
N ARG A 303 -11.63 18.78 16.69
CA ARG A 303 -12.41 17.64 17.24
C ARG A 303 -12.98 16.77 16.12
N MET A 304 -13.63 17.40 15.13
CA MET A 304 -14.19 16.65 14.00
C MET A 304 -13.15 15.85 13.22
N VAL A 305 -11.96 16.40 13.02
CA VAL A 305 -10.86 15.73 12.32
C VAL A 305 -10.33 14.56 13.16
N VAL A 306 -10.10 14.78 14.47
CA VAL A 306 -9.63 13.72 15.38
C VAL A 306 -10.66 12.59 15.46
N ASP A 307 -11.94 12.91 15.69
CA ASP A 307 -13.02 11.91 15.74
C ASP A 307 -13.10 11.09 14.44
N ALA A 308 -12.93 11.74 13.29
CA ALA A 308 -12.94 11.05 12.01
C ALA A 308 -11.72 10.12 11.82
N LEU A 309 -10.54 10.51 12.29
CA LEU A 309 -9.29 9.74 12.16
C LEU A 309 -9.22 8.57 13.16
N THR A 310 -9.95 8.63 14.27
CA THR A 310 -10.01 7.57 15.29
C THR A 310 -11.22 6.65 15.16
N ASP A 311 -12.18 6.98 14.28
CA ASP A 311 -13.34 6.12 13.99
C ASP A 311 -12.96 4.93 13.11
N ARG A 312 -12.74 3.76 13.73
CA ARG A 312 -12.43 2.49 13.06
C ARG A 312 -13.43 2.12 11.97
N GLY A 313 -14.73 2.30 12.26
CA GLY A 313 -15.79 1.95 11.31
C GLY A 313 -15.75 2.84 10.06
N ARG A 314 -15.48 4.13 10.23
CA ARG A 314 -15.32 5.09 9.13
C ARG A 314 -14.08 4.79 8.30
N ILE A 315 -12.96 4.47 8.95
CA ILE A 315 -11.72 4.08 8.26
C ILE A 315 -11.94 2.82 7.44
N ALA A 316 -12.48 1.76 8.03
CA ALA A 316 -12.74 0.49 7.34
C ALA A 316 -13.62 0.65 6.10
N ARG A 317 -14.71 1.46 6.19
CA ARG A 317 -15.60 1.73 5.05
C ARG A 317 -14.98 2.63 3.98
N SER A 318 -13.96 3.42 4.32
CA SER A 318 -13.39 4.45 3.45
C SER A 318 -12.32 3.94 2.49
N ARG A 319 -11.82 2.73 2.67
CA ARG A 319 -10.64 2.20 1.96
C ARG A 319 -9.42 3.13 2.08
N LEU A 320 -9.26 3.78 3.22
CA LEU A 320 -8.10 4.61 3.50
C LEU A 320 -6.88 3.70 3.67
N HIS A 321 -5.98 3.76 2.70
CA HIS A 321 -4.82 2.87 2.66
C HIS A 321 -3.75 3.30 3.68
N PRO A 322 -3.08 2.36 4.40
CA PRO A 322 -2.02 2.67 5.39
C PRO A 322 -0.93 3.59 4.85
N VAL A 323 -0.45 3.37 3.62
CA VAL A 323 0.55 4.24 2.98
C VAL A 323 0.06 5.69 2.85
N GLY A 324 -1.23 5.88 2.57
CA GLY A 324 -1.83 7.21 2.49
C GLY A 324 -1.83 7.92 3.84
N VAL A 325 -2.10 7.19 4.92
CA VAL A 325 -2.06 7.68 6.30
C VAL A 325 -0.62 7.99 6.71
N LEU A 326 0.30 7.06 6.46
CA LEU A 326 1.73 7.22 6.75
C LEU A 326 2.33 8.43 6.02
N SER A 327 2.03 8.59 4.73
CA SER A 327 2.43 9.77 3.95
C SER A 327 1.89 11.08 4.54
N ALA A 328 0.63 11.07 4.99
CA ALA A 328 0.03 12.23 5.62
C ALA A 328 0.66 12.54 6.98
N LEU A 329 0.93 11.53 7.81
CA LEU A 329 1.60 11.68 9.10
C LEU A 329 2.98 12.32 8.92
N LEU A 330 3.81 11.75 8.03
CA LEU A 330 5.15 12.25 7.74
C LEU A 330 5.10 13.69 7.21
N THR A 331 4.20 13.98 6.25
CA THR A 331 4.06 15.33 5.69
C THR A 331 3.52 16.31 6.72
N TYR A 332 2.44 15.95 7.43
CA TYR A 332 1.78 16.86 8.37
C TYR A 332 2.68 17.27 9.54
N LYS A 333 3.45 16.32 10.08
CA LYS A 333 4.40 16.55 11.17
C LYS A 333 5.50 17.56 10.80
N THR A 334 5.94 17.62 9.52
CA THR A 334 7.01 18.56 9.12
C THR A 334 6.59 20.03 9.20
N GLY A 335 5.29 20.33 9.22
CA GLY A 335 4.77 21.70 9.20
C GLY A 335 5.02 22.45 7.88
N ARG A 336 5.45 21.76 6.82
CA ARG A 336 5.75 22.35 5.51
C ARG A 336 5.39 21.43 4.36
N SER A 337 5.04 22.01 3.21
CA SER A 337 4.76 21.26 1.99
C SER A 337 6.04 20.69 1.36
N TYR A 338 5.99 19.48 0.82
CA TYR A 338 7.04 18.96 -0.05
C TYR A 338 7.08 19.66 -1.42
N ARG A 339 5.95 20.25 -1.84
CA ARG A 339 5.85 21.03 -3.08
C ARG A 339 5.29 22.39 -2.77
N GLY A 340 6.02 23.46 -3.14
CA GLY A 340 5.66 24.84 -2.85
C GLY A 340 5.99 25.27 -1.40
N ASP A 341 5.69 26.53 -1.07
CA ASP A 341 6.15 27.22 0.15
C ASP A 341 5.13 27.18 1.31
N GLY A 342 4.14 26.29 1.22
CA GLY A 342 3.10 26.21 2.25
C GLY A 342 3.61 25.71 3.58
N THR A 343 3.38 26.50 4.64
CA THR A 343 3.73 26.14 6.03
C THR A 343 2.48 26.11 6.93
N TRP A 344 2.51 25.34 7.99
CA TRP A 344 1.49 25.28 9.04
C TRP A 344 2.12 24.84 10.37
N THR A 345 1.40 25.08 11.46
CA THR A 345 1.76 24.52 12.77
C THR A 345 1.07 23.17 12.90
N PRO A 346 1.82 22.05 13.04
CA PRO A 346 1.22 20.73 13.29
C PRO A 346 0.46 20.72 14.62
N ASN A 347 -0.76 20.20 14.61
CA ASN A 347 -1.53 19.96 15.82
C ASN A 347 -1.18 18.56 16.36
N ALA A 348 -0.72 18.48 17.61
CA ALA A 348 -0.27 17.24 18.23
C ALA A 348 -1.38 16.17 18.28
N ARG A 349 -2.62 16.55 18.58
CA ARG A 349 -3.76 15.61 18.64
C ARG A 349 -4.08 15.01 17.27
N ILE A 350 -3.89 15.77 16.18
CA ILE A 350 -4.07 15.26 14.81
C ILE A 350 -2.91 14.32 14.45
N VAL A 351 -1.69 14.61 14.90
CA VAL A 351 -0.55 13.71 14.69
C VAL A 351 -0.79 12.39 15.42
N ASP A 352 -1.28 12.42 16.67
CA ASP A 352 -1.65 11.22 17.43
C ASP A 352 -2.79 10.44 16.76
N ALA A 353 -3.81 11.15 16.26
CA ALA A 353 -4.93 10.54 15.55
C ALA A 353 -4.51 9.90 14.21
N LEU A 354 -3.53 10.47 13.51
CA LEU A 354 -2.93 9.86 12.31
C LEU A 354 -2.14 8.60 12.65
N ASP A 355 -1.40 8.59 13.78
CA ASP A 355 -0.73 7.39 14.27
C ASP A 355 -1.74 6.26 14.51
N GLU A 356 -2.84 6.54 15.20
CA GLU A 356 -3.91 5.56 15.45
C GLU A 356 -4.59 5.11 14.14
N ALA A 357 -4.91 6.06 13.24
CA ALA A 357 -5.51 5.77 11.94
C ALA A 357 -4.66 4.83 11.07
N PHE A 358 -3.32 4.89 11.17
CA PHE A 358 -2.42 3.99 10.45
C PHE A 358 -2.71 2.53 10.81
N TYR A 359 -2.77 2.21 12.10
CA TYR A 359 -3.04 0.84 12.54
C TYR A 359 -4.47 0.40 12.21
N HIS A 360 -5.45 1.29 12.34
CA HIS A 360 -6.84 1.00 11.98
C HIS A 360 -7.05 0.73 10.48
N SER A 361 -6.17 1.24 9.63
CA SER A 361 -6.28 1.09 8.18
C SER A 361 -5.91 -0.31 7.66
N PHE A 362 -5.31 -1.18 8.50
CA PHE A 362 -5.13 -2.61 8.21
C PHE A 362 -6.35 -3.46 8.59
N GLY A 363 -7.40 -2.86 9.16
CA GLY A 363 -8.57 -3.60 9.63
C GLY A 363 -8.34 -4.33 10.96
N ALA A 364 -9.18 -5.31 11.23
CA ALA A 364 -9.04 -6.16 12.41
C ALA A 364 -8.08 -7.32 12.09
N VAL A 365 -6.92 -7.31 12.69
CA VAL A 365 -5.93 -8.40 12.58
C VAL A 365 -6.01 -9.25 13.84
N GLU A 366 -6.30 -10.54 13.68
CA GLU A 366 -6.30 -11.48 14.80
C GLU A 366 -4.88 -12.00 15.07
N PRO A 367 -4.45 -12.07 16.33
CA PRO A 367 -3.12 -12.62 16.65
C PRO A 367 -3.02 -14.09 16.27
N SER A 368 -1.85 -14.50 15.81
CA SER A 368 -1.55 -15.90 15.60
C SER A 368 -1.35 -16.66 16.91
N GLY A 369 -0.94 -15.95 17.97
CA GLY A 369 -0.56 -16.52 19.26
C GLY A 369 0.76 -17.29 19.20
N LYS A 370 1.53 -17.18 18.13
CA LYS A 370 2.82 -17.84 17.93
C LYS A 370 3.98 -16.95 18.41
N ARG A 371 5.08 -17.58 18.82
CA ARG A 371 6.31 -16.86 19.13
C ARG A 371 6.92 -16.36 17.84
N THR A 372 6.85 -15.06 17.63
CA THR A 372 7.18 -14.41 16.35
C THR A 372 8.45 -13.58 16.48
N LEU A 373 9.46 -13.87 15.64
CA LEU A 373 10.62 -13.02 15.48
C LEU A 373 10.45 -12.17 14.23
N ILE A 374 10.38 -10.86 14.41
CA ILE A 374 10.16 -9.86 13.35
C ILE A 374 11.51 -9.23 13.05
N ALA A 375 12.00 -9.42 11.84
CA ALA A 375 13.32 -8.96 11.42
C ALA A 375 13.20 -7.88 10.34
N VAL A 376 13.69 -6.69 10.63
CA VAL A 376 13.70 -5.54 9.72
C VAL A 376 15.05 -5.43 9.06
N ASP A 377 15.08 -5.57 7.75
CA ASP A 377 16.26 -5.34 6.92
C ASP A 377 16.61 -3.84 6.93
N VAL A 378 17.83 -3.51 7.37
CA VAL A 378 18.38 -2.16 7.37
C VAL A 378 19.59 -2.04 6.45
N SER A 379 19.73 -2.93 5.48
CA SER A 379 20.77 -2.90 4.45
C SER A 379 20.72 -1.63 3.58
N GLY A 380 21.78 -1.39 2.82
CA GLY A 380 21.89 -0.21 1.98
C GLY A 380 20.81 -0.11 0.92
N SER A 381 20.38 -1.22 0.35
CA SER A 381 19.30 -1.29 -0.64
C SER A 381 17.94 -0.83 -0.07
N MET A 382 17.70 -1.02 1.22
CA MET A 382 16.48 -0.61 1.90
C MET A 382 16.37 0.92 2.12
N THR A 383 17.39 1.70 1.81
CA THR A 383 17.34 3.18 1.89
C THR A 383 16.69 3.85 0.69
N ASN A 384 16.28 3.08 -0.31
CA ASN A 384 15.61 3.62 -1.49
C ASN A 384 14.19 4.11 -1.18
N PRO A 385 13.81 5.28 -1.73
CA PRO A 385 12.44 5.76 -1.65
C PRO A 385 11.46 4.76 -2.27
N ILE A 386 10.35 4.50 -1.59
CA ILE A 386 9.32 3.59 -2.10
C ILE A 386 8.02 4.33 -2.44
N MET A 387 7.25 3.78 -3.39
CA MET A 387 5.90 4.21 -3.76
C MET A 387 5.79 5.72 -4.06
N LYS A 388 6.91 6.40 -4.33
CA LYS A 388 6.98 7.86 -4.54
C LYS A 388 6.37 8.66 -3.38
N VAL A 389 6.46 8.14 -2.15
CA VAL A 389 6.09 8.86 -0.94
C VAL A 389 7.29 9.66 -0.46
N PRO A 390 7.22 11.00 -0.45
CA PRO A 390 8.34 11.82 0.01
C PRO A 390 8.72 11.51 1.47
N GLY A 391 10.00 11.27 1.71
CA GLY A 391 10.52 10.99 3.04
C GLY A 391 10.21 9.60 3.58
N LEU A 392 9.80 8.67 2.72
CA LEU A 392 9.60 7.25 3.07
C LEU A 392 10.51 6.37 2.22
N ASP A 393 11.41 5.65 2.84
CA ASP A 393 12.21 4.58 2.24
C ASP A 393 11.67 3.18 2.61
N ALA A 394 12.23 2.14 2.00
CA ALA A 394 11.80 0.76 2.26
C ALA A 394 12.09 0.32 3.70
N ARG A 395 13.16 0.82 4.32
CA ARG A 395 13.55 0.52 5.70
C ARG A 395 12.55 1.10 6.71
N MET A 396 12.20 2.37 6.56
CA MET A 396 11.18 3.03 7.39
C MET A 396 9.82 2.31 7.23
N ALA A 397 9.48 1.96 6.01
CA ALA A 397 8.26 1.25 5.69
C ALA A 397 8.21 -0.15 6.32
N ALA A 398 9.33 -0.89 6.30
CA ALA A 398 9.47 -2.17 6.97
C ALA A 398 9.32 -2.02 8.50
N GLY A 399 9.91 -0.98 9.08
CA GLY A 399 9.72 -0.63 10.49
C GLY A 399 8.26 -0.37 10.85
N ALA A 400 7.53 0.37 10.01
CA ALA A 400 6.10 0.62 10.22
C ALA A 400 5.27 -0.67 10.20
N LEU A 401 5.55 -1.58 9.25
CA LEU A 401 4.87 -2.89 9.17
C LEU A 401 5.24 -3.82 10.33
N ALA A 402 6.50 -3.81 10.76
CA ALA A 402 6.93 -4.55 11.94
C ALA A 402 6.10 -4.18 13.18
N MET A 403 5.78 -2.89 13.33
CA MET A 403 4.93 -2.41 14.42
C MET A 403 3.50 -2.90 14.35
N VAL A 404 2.93 -3.10 13.15
CA VAL A 404 1.58 -3.67 13.00
C VAL A 404 1.55 -5.08 13.58
N THR A 405 2.50 -5.93 13.20
CA THR A 405 2.62 -7.30 13.73
C THR A 405 2.89 -7.31 15.23
N ALA A 406 3.81 -6.47 15.71
CA ALA A 406 4.19 -6.42 17.13
C ALA A 406 3.09 -5.89 18.07
N ARG A 407 2.16 -5.08 17.56
CA ARG A 407 0.98 -4.63 18.36
C ARG A 407 -0.09 -5.70 18.48
N VAL A 408 -0.11 -6.66 17.58
CA VAL A 408 -1.11 -7.73 17.53
C VAL A 408 -0.61 -8.99 18.24
N GLU A 409 0.64 -9.40 17.98
CA GLU A 409 1.18 -10.63 18.55
C GLU A 409 1.57 -10.48 20.03
N PRO A 410 1.10 -11.40 20.91
CA PRO A 410 1.41 -11.32 22.34
C PRO A 410 2.86 -11.75 22.66
N GLN A 411 3.49 -12.55 21.80
CA GLN A 411 4.84 -13.09 21.96
C GLN A 411 5.67 -12.74 20.72
N TYR A 412 6.43 -11.66 20.79
CA TYR A 412 7.25 -11.17 19.68
C TYR A 412 8.62 -10.68 20.17
N GLU A 413 9.58 -10.72 19.26
CA GLU A 413 10.86 -10.01 19.35
C GLU A 413 11.08 -9.25 18.04
N ILE A 414 11.55 -8.00 18.11
CA ILE A 414 11.89 -7.22 16.91
C ILE A 414 13.39 -7.07 16.84
N VAL A 415 13.98 -7.45 15.72
CA VAL A 415 15.40 -7.28 15.44
C VAL A 415 15.60 -6.47 14.16
N VAL A 416 16.72 -5.74 14.09
CA VAL A 416 17.23 -5.14 12.87
C VAL A 416 18.42 -5.93 12.39
N PHE A 417 18.56 -6.12 11.08
CA PHE A 417 19.68 -6.87 10.53
C PHE A 417 20.23 -6.26 9.24
N SER A 418 21.50 -6.57 8.98
CA SER A 418 22.24 -6.19 7.79
C SER A 418 23.39 -7.20 7.58
N SER A 419 24.49 -6.87 6.95
CA SER A 419 25.72 -7.67 7.02
C SER A 419 26.72 -7.07 8.01
N GLY A 420 27.54 -7.93 8.60
CA GLY A 420 28.34 -7.75 9.82
C GLY A 420 29.22 -6.50 10.03
N ARG A 421 29.35 -5.58 9.06
CA ARG A 421 30.22 -4.41 9.24
C ARG A 421 29.50 -3.10 9.61
N GLY A 422 28.22 -2.98 9.33
CA GLY A 422 27.42 -1.75 9.55
C GLY A 422 26.99 -1.57 11.00
N LEU A 423 26.35 -2.60 11.55
CA LEU A 423 25.83 -2.58 12.91
C LEU A 423 26.92 -2.63 13.99
N ASP A 424 28.07 -3.22 13.70
CA ASP A 424 29.26 -3.23 14.56
C ASP A 424 29.70 -1.82 14.96
N ARG A 425 29.70 -0.87 14.03
CA ARG A 425 30.07 0.52 14.31
C ARG A 425 29.05 1.25 15.18
N TYR A 426 27.79 0.89 15.06
CA TYR A 426 26.70 1.52 15.80
C TYR A 426 26.68 1.06 17.26
N TYR A 427 26.66 -0.24 17.50
CA TYR A 427 26.58 -0.81 18.85
C TYR A 427 27.94 -0.85 19.55
N GLY A 428 29.06 -0.89 18.84
CA GLY A 428 30.42 -0.84 19.42
C GLY A 428 30.85 0.55 19.91
N ARG A 429 30.14 1.61 19.50
CA ARG A 429 30.39 3.00 19.98
C ARG A 429 29.34 3.49 20.97
N SER A 430 28.23 2.80 21.10
CA SER A 430 27.14 3.18 21.99
C SER A 430 27.24 2.41 23.30
N THR A 431 27.24 3.12 24.41
CA THR A 431 27.04 2.59 25.75
C THR A 431 25.60 2.19 26.02
N MET A 432 24.83 1.84 24.98
CA MET A 432 23.40 1.48 25.11
C MET A 432 23.24 0.14 25.83
N ARG A 433 22.53 0.16 26.94
CA ARG A 433 21.99 -1.01 27.58
C ARG A 433 20.76 -1.47 26.81
N HIS A 434 20.68 -2.77 26.59
CA HIS A 434 19.42 -3.41 26.17
C HIS A 434 18.28 -2.99 27.12
N PRO A 435 17.03 -2.82 26.68
CA PRO A 435 15.88 -2.58 27.55
C PRO A 435 15.78 -3.58 28.72
N ASP A 436 16.25 -4.81 28.52
CA ASP A 436 16.29 -5.87 29.54
C ASP A 436 17.53 -5.83 30.43
N GLY A 437 18.40 -4.83 30.32
CA GLY A 437 19.59 -4.68 31.13
C GLY A 437 20.80 -5.55 30.74
N GLU A 438 20.68 -6.41 29.73
CA GLU A 438 21.81 -7.20 29.20
C GLU A 438 22.74 -6.35 28.33
N TRP A 439 24.03 -6.52 28.53
CA TRP A 439 25.06 -5.84 27.75
C TRP A 439 25.29 -6.59 26.45
N MET A 440 25.33 -5.84 25.35
CA MET A 440 26.01 -6.32 24.15
C MET A 440 27.49 -6.55 24.49
N PRO A 441 28.07 -7.71 24.16
CA PRO A 441 29.45 -7.97 24.50
C PRO A 441 30.38 -6.97 23.84
N PRO A 442 31.37 -6.44 24.58
CA PRO A 442 32.39 -5.56 24.02
C PRO A 442 33.12 -6.24 22.86
N ALA A 443 33.76 -5.46 22.01
CA ALA A 443 34.56 -5.90 20.87
C ALA A 443 35.64 -6.96 21.18
N SER A 444 35.88 -7.29 22.45
CA SER A 444 36.79 -8.34 22.92
C SER A 444 36.27 -9.78 22.80
N TYR A 445 34.99 -9.97 22.51
CA TYR A 445 34.41 -11.31 22.21
C TYR A 445 34.51 -11.66 20.72
N ARG A 446 35.59 -11.28 20.06
CA ARG A 446 35.89 -11.58 18.66
C ARG A 446 36.47 -13.00 18.53
N ASN A 447 35.64 -14.02 18.71
CA ASN A 447 35.92 -15.30 18.08
C ASN A 447 35.15 -15.40 16.76
N ASP A 448 35.61 -16.20 15.81
CA ASP A 448 35.08 -16.29 14.45
C ASP A 448 33.56 -16.56 14.39
N ARG A 449 33.03 -17.19 15.43
CA ARG A 449 31.62 -17.53 15.58
C ARG A 449 30.72 -16.30 15.81
N TRP A 450 31.22 -15.22 16.41
CA TRP A 450 30.52 -13.96 16.64
C TRP A 450 30.63 -12.99 15.47
N GLN A 451 31.63 -13.14 14.62
CA GLN A 451 31.78 -12.31 13.42
C GLN A 451 30.65 -12.57 12.42
N GLU A 452 30.09 -13.77 12.40
CA GLU A 452 28.92 -14.11 11.56
C GLU A 452 27.62 -13.45 12.08
N MET A 453 27.54 -13.05 13.37
CA MET A 453 26.35 -12.47 13.99
C MET A 453 26.39 -10.94 14.20
N LEU A 454 27.50 -10.29 13.84
CA LEU A 454 27.69 -8.85 14.06
C LEU A 454 26.77 -7.94 13.23
N GLY A 455 25.95 -8.51 12.36
CA GLY A 455 24.98 -7.79 11.52
C GLY A 455 23.54 -7.77 12.06
N ILE A 456 23.29 -8.26 13.28
CA ILE A 456 21.94 -8.31 13.84
C ILE A 456 21.90 -7.80 15.28
N ALA A 457 20.84 -7.09 15.63
CA ALA A 457 20.61 -6.58 16.98
C ALA A 457 19.11 -6.42 17.29
N PRO A 458 18.70 -6.41 18.57
CA PRO A 458 17.38 -5.98 18.95
C PRO A 458 17.07 -4.58 18.37
N ALA A 459 15.89 -4.41 17.81
CA ALA A 459 15.49 -3.13 17.25
C ALA A 459 15.30 -2.08 18.35
N PRO A 460 15.73 -0.81 18.15
CA PRO A 460 15.61 0.25 19.14
C PRO A 460 14.17 0.81 19.21
N VAL A 461 13.17 -0.05 19.13
CA VAL A 461 11.76 0.31 19.03
C VAL A 461 10.86 -0.53 19.92
N SER A 462 9.70 0.01 20.28
CA SER A 462 8.67 -0.64 21.08
C SER A 462 7.29 -0.36 20.48
N PRO A 463 6.32 -1.32 20.51
CA PRO A 463 4.95 -1.11 20.05
C PRO A 463 4.20 0.02 20.75
N ARG A 464 4.68 0.49 21.90
CA ARG A 464 4.09 1.61 22.65
C ARG A 464 4.58 2.97 22.17
N GLN A 465 5.64 3.00 21.35
CA GLN A 465 6.16 4.26 20.77
C GLN A 465 5.22 4.74 19.66
N ARG A 466 5.28 6.03 19.40
CA ARG A 466 4.64 6.64 18.23
C ARG A 466 5.34 6.16 16.96
N LEU A 467 4.58 6.00 15.92
CA LEU A 467 5.09 5.51 14.64
C LEU A 467 6.22 6.39 14.08
N ASP A 468 6.08 7.70 14.19
CA ASP A 468 7.09 8.65 13.71
C ASP A 468 8.43 8.57 14.46
N ASP A 469 8.41 8.24 15.75
CA ASP A 469 9.62 7.98 16.54
C ASP A 469 10.24 6.64 16.15
N VAL A 470 9.41 5.61 15.91
CA VAL A 470 9.86 4.31 15.38
C VAL A 470 10.57 4.49 14.04
N LEU A 471 9.97 5.24 13.11
CA LEU A 471 10.57 5.48 11.79
C LEU A 471 11.93 6.18 11.91
N THR A 472 12.02 7.18 12.79
CA THR A 472 13.28 7.89 13.06
C THR A 472 14.32 6.96 13.67
N ALA A 473 13.92 6.10 14.61
CA ALA A 473 14.82 5.14 15.24
C ALA A 473 15.38 4.11 14.24
N ILE A 474 14.50 3.56 13.38
CA ILE A 474 14.91 2.62 12.32
C ILE A 474 15.81 3.31 11.29
N ASP A 475 15.49 4.54 10.89
CA ASP A 475 16.30 5.31 9.93
C ASP A 475 17.70 5.62 10.47
N SER A 476 17.85 5.75 11.78
CA SER A 476 19.14 6.00 12.41
C SER A 476 20.09 4.80 12.45
N VAL A 477 19.60 3.58 12.18
CA VAL A 477 20.42 2.36 12.18
C VAL A 477 21.35 2.35 10.96
N PRO A 478 22.68 2.13 11.13
CA PRO A 478 23.61 2.11 10.02
C PRO A 478 23.31 1.02 8.99
N ALA A 479 23.35 1.38 7.72
CA ALA A 479 23.20 0.44 6.62
C ALA A 479 24.47 -0.40 6.39
N GLY A 480 24.30 -1.61 5.86
CA GLY A 480 25.37 -2.53 5.46
C GLY A 480 24.96 -3.36 4.24
N GLY A 481 25.58 -4.52 4.03
CA GLY A 481 25.14 -5.50 3.03
C GLY A 481 23.92 -6.29 3.55
N THR A 482 23.41 -7.23 2.75
CA THR A 482 22.19 -7.96 3.06
C THR A 482 22.47 -9.43 3.32
N ASP A 483 22.16 -9.91 4.55
CA ASP A 483 22.18 -11.33 4.92
C ASP A 483 20.86 -11.72 5.58
N CYS A 484 19.93 -12.20 4.78
CA CYS A 484 18.59 -12.58 5.24
C CYS A 484 18.55 -13.90 6.06
N ALA A 485 19.66 -14.61 6.22
CA ALA A 485 19.72 -15.77 7.11
C ALA A 485 20.00 -15.40 8.59
N LEU A 486 20.53 -14.21 8.83
CA LEU A 486 20.91 -13.76 10.18
C LEU A 486 19.80 -13.86 11.23
N PRO A 487 18.52 -13.52 10.96
CA PRO A 487 17.47 -13.66 11.97
C PRO A 487 17.27 -15.11 12.45
N ILE A 488 17.39 -16.08 11.53
CA ILE A 488 17.25 -17.49 11.84
C ILE A 488 18.48 -18.00 12.60
N MET A 489 19.67 -17.60 12.15
CA MET A 489 20.94 -17.93 12.82
C MET A 489 20.99 -17.34 14.24
N TYR A 490 20.52 -16.10 14.42
CA TYR A 490 20.40 -15.44 15.73
C TYR A 490 19.53 -16.23 16.70
N ALA A 491 18.33 -16.68 16.27
CA ALA A 491 17.45 -17.49 17.09
C ALA A 491 18.07 -18.85 17.43
N MET A 492 18.76 -19.46 16.46
CA MET A 492 19.42 -20.76 16.63
C MET A 492 20.61 -20.71 17.59
N GLU A 493 21.42 -19.65 17.53
CA GLU A 493 22.61 -19.47 18.39
C GLU A 493 22.24 -19.08 19.83
N ARG A 494 21.14 -18.38 20.00
CA ARG A 494 20.64 -17.96 21.31
C ARG A 494 19.60 -18.92 21.92
N ASP A 495 19.40 -20.08 21.31
CA ASP A 495 18.41 -21.07 21.71
C ASP A 495 17.00 -20.45 21.91
N ARG A 496 16.66 -19.45 21.08
CA ARG A 496 15.34 -18.81 21.11
C ARG A 496 14.29 -19.72 20.43
N PRO A 497 13.22 -20.10 21.13
CA PRO A 497 12.15 -20.88 20.55
C PRO A 497 11.22 -19.98 19.72
N VAL A 498 11.38 -19.98 18.41
CA VAL A 498 10.59 -19.19 17.44
C VAL A 498 9.71 -20.12 16.62
N ASP A 499 8.41 -19.82 16.55
CA ASP A 499 7.44 -20.55 15.72
C ASP A 499 7.32 -19.92 14.32
N THR A 500 7.45 -18.58 14.22
CA THR A 500 7.35 -17.84 12.96
C THR A 500 8.44 -16.77 12.87
N PHE A 501 9.22 -16.83 11.81
CA PHE A 501 10.12 -15.77 11.39
C PHE A 501 9.42 -14.88 10.38
N VAL A 502 9.42 -13.56 10.59
CA VAL A 502 8.91 -12.56 9.65
C VAL A 502 10.07 -11.67 9.21
N ILE A 503 10.50 -11.79 7.97
CA ILE A 503 11.63 -11.02 7.41
C ILE A 503 11.09 -9.98 6.44
N LEU A 504 11.24 -8.69 6.79
CA LEU A 504 10.86 -7.56 5.94
C LEU A 504 12.10 -7.07 5.19
N THR A 505 12.14 -7.30 3.87
CA THR A 505 13.34 -7.11 3.03
C THR A 505 12.96 -6.77 1.58
N ASP A 506 13.90 -6.27 0.80
CA ASP A 506 13.78 -6.13 -0.66
C ASP A 506 14.18 -7.40 -1.42
N ASN A 507 14.50 -8.50 -0.71
CA ASN A 507 14.96 -9.79 -1.25
C ASN A 507 16.35 -9.78 -1.92
N GLU A 508 17.11 -8.70 -1.82
CA GLU A 508 18.44 -8.54 -2.44
C GLU A 508 19.57 -9.13 -1.54
N THR A 509 19.42 -10.38 -1.14
CA THR A 509 20.38 -11.06 -0.24
C THR A 509 21.60 -11.56 -1.00
N TRP A 510 22.82 -11.39 -0.42
CA TRP A 510 24.08 -11.80 -1.07
C TRP A 510 25.25 -12.05 -0.11
N ALA A 511 25.22 -11.46 1.08
CA ALA A 511 26.40 -11.38 1.95
C ALA A 511 26.56 -12.58 2.90
N GLY A 512 25.53 -13.41 3.04
CA GLY A 512 25.50 -14.51 4.01
C GLY A 512 26.23 -15.75 3.54
N GLN A 513 26.68 -16.57 4.52
CA GLN A 513 27.36 -17.85 4.31
C GLN A 513 26.40 -19.04 4.21
N ILE A 514 25.12 -18.80 4.38
CA ILE A 514 24.06 -19.80 4.28
C ILE A 514 22.78 -19.15 3.76
N HIS A 515 22.03 -19.83 2.93
CA HIS A 515 20.73 -19.36 2.47
C HIS A 515 19.66 -19.43 3.58
N PRO A 516 18.68 -18.51 3.63
CA PRO A 516 17.59 -18.51 4.61
C PRO A 516 16.84 -19.85 4.68
N ALA A 517 16.58 -20.49 3.53
CA ALA A 517 15.95 -21.81 3.46
C ALA A 517 16.78 -22.92 4.14
N GLN A 518 18.09 -22.90 3.93
CA GLN A 518 18.98 -23.85 4.61
C GLN A 518 19.07 -23.58 6.11
N ALA A 519 19.12 -22.30 6.51
CA ALA A 519 19.14 -21.89 7.90
C ALA A 519 17.85 -22.32 8.62
N LEU A 520 16.67 -22.13 8.00
CA LEU A 520 15.40 -22.58 8.56
C LEU A 520 15.35 -24.10 8.72
N LYS A 521 15.84 -24.85 7.74
CA LYS A 521 15.93 -26.31 7.82
C LYS A 521 16.83 -26.75 8.99
N GLN A 522 17.98 -26.10 9.19
CA GLN A 522 18.87 -26.38 10.32
C GLN A 522 18.22 -26.00 11.66
N TYR A 523 17.51 -24.87 11.71
CA TYR A 523 16.76 -24.44 12.90
C TYR A 523 15.72 -25.49 13.31
N ARG A 524 14.87 -25.92 12.36
CA ARG A 524 13.87 -26.98 12.57
C ARG A 524 14.50 -28.28 13.08
N GLN A 525 15.63 -28.69 12.50
CA GLN A 525 16.37 -29.89 12.93
C GLN A 525 16.96 -29.78 14.35
N LYS A 526 17.53 -28.60 14.69
CA LYS A 526 18.15 -28.36 15.99
C LYS A 526 17.11 -28.27 17.09
N THR A 527 16.01 -27.54 16.85
CA THR A 527 15.04 -27.23 17.90
C THR A 527 13.86 -28.19 18.00
N GLY A 528 13.57 -28.95 16.95
CA GLY A 528 12.36 -29.75 16.82
C GLY A 528 11.09 -28.94 16.60
N ILE A 529 11.20 -27.61 16.45
CA ILE A 529 10.08 -26.71 16.15
C ILE A 529 9.85 -26.69 14.63
N ASP A 530 8.62 -26.92 14.18
CA ASP A 530 8.23 -26.75 12.77
C ASP A 530 8.03 -25.27 12.44
N ALA A 531 9.13 -24.53 12.56
CA ALA A 531 9.13 -23.09 12.39
C ALA A 531 8.81 -22.67 10.95
N LYS A 532 8.08 -21.57 10.80
CA LYS A 532 7.70 -20.99 9.51
C LYS A 532 8.52 -19.74 9.20
N LEU A 533 8.67 -19.45 7.90
CA LEU A 533 9.28 -18.22 7.40
C LEU A 533 8.29 -17.46 6.55
N ILE A 534 8.03 -16.23 6.92
CA ILE A 534 7.26 -15.27 6.13
C ILE A 534 8.22 -14.20 5.63
N VAL A 535 8.29 -14.04 4.32
CA VAL A 535 9.07 -12.99 3.66
C VAL A 535 8.12 -11.88 3.23
N VAL A 536 8.33 -10.68 3.75
CA VAL A 536 7.54 -9.50 3.37
C VAL A 536 8.34 -8.67 2.39
N ALA A 537 7.99 -8.77 1.11
CA ALA A 537 8.66 -8.07 0.03
C ALA A 537 8.33 -6.57 0.06
N MET A 538 9.33 -5.73 0.31
CA MET A 538 9.16 -4.27 0.38
C MET A 538 9.26 -3.59 -0.99
N THR A 539 9.73 -4.31 -2.00
CA THR A 539 9.93 -3.85 -3.38
C THR A 539 9.38 -4.85 -4.39
N ALA A 540 9.08 -4.41 -5.60
CA ALA A 540 8.50 -5.25 -6.66
C ALA A 540 9.58 -6.04 -7.43
N THR A 541 10.39 -6.83 -6.73
CA THR A 541 11.39 -7.72 -7.32
C THR A 541 10.76 -8.98 -7.93
N GLU A 542 11.50 -9.63 -8.84
CA GLU A 542 11.08 -10.85 -9.55
C GLU A 542 11.41 -12.14 -8.79
N PHE A 543 12.02 -12.01 -7.61
CA PHE A 543 12.51 -13.13 -6.80
C PHE A 543 12.13 -12.98 -5.32
N SER A 544 12.23 -14.09 -4.61
CA SER A 544 12.01 -14.19 -3.17
C SER A 544 13.08 -15.08 -2.54
N ILE A 545 13.42 -14.79 -1.30
CA ILE A 545 14.24 -15.67 -0.48
C ILE A 545 13.44 -16.88 0.09
N ALA A 546 12.12 -16.88 -0.07
CA ALA A 546 11.27 -18.03 0.27
C ALA A 546 11.41 -19.13 -0.78
N ASP A 547 11.69 -20.35 -0.36
CA ASP A 547 11.69 -21.52 -1.25
C ASP A 547 10.24 -21.90 -1.58
N PRO A 548 9.81 -21.86 -2.85
CA PRO A 548 8.44 -22.19 -3.25
C PRO A 548 8.08 -23.67 -3.02
N ASN A 549 9.07 -24.53 -2.79
CA ASN A 549 8.86 -25.96 -2.51
C ASN A 549 8.73 -26.27 -1.03
N ASP A 550 9.00 -25.32 -0.14
CA ASP A 550 8.83 -25.48 1.32
C ASP A 550 7.50 -24.86 1.75
N ARG A 551 6.51 -25.71 2.08
CA ARG A 551 5.19 -25.28 2.55
C ARG A 551 5.22 -24.44 3.85
N GLY A 552 6.31 -24.45 4.57
CA GLY A 552 6.54 -23.61 5.75
C GLY A 552 7.17 -22.25 5.40
N MET A 553 7.24 -21.89 4.12
CA MET A 553 7.70 -20.58 3.66
C MET A 553 6.61 -19.87 2.85
N LEU A 554 6.43 -18.59 3.11
CA LEU A 554 5.45 -17.74 2.43
C LEU A 554 6.11 -16.44 1.99
N ASP A 555 5.79 -16.01 0.78
CA ASP A 555 6.12 -14.68 0.27
C ASP A 555 4.89 -13.78 0.28
N VAL A 556 5.00 -12.60 0.88
CA VAL A 556 3.91 -11.62 1.02
C VAL A 556 4.38 -10.27 0.53
N VAL A 557 3.47 -9.52 -0.09
CA VAL A 557 3.77 -8.16 -0.57
C VAL A 557 3.64 -7.16 0.58
N GLY A 558 4.67 -6.36 0.80
CA GLY A 558 4.64 -5.29 1.80
C GLY A 558 3.59 -4.23 1.48
N PHE A 559 2.95 -3.68 2.53
CA PHE A 559 1.84 -2.73 2.42
C PHE A 559 0.58 -3.23 1.68
N ASP A 560 0.46 -4.52 1.43
CA ASP A 560 -0.84 -5.10 1.16
C ASP A 560 -1.69 -4.97 2.43
N THR A 561 -2.88 -4.39 2.33
CA THR A 561 -3.75 -4.21 3.51
C THR A 561 -4.17 -5.53 4.15
N ASP A 562 -4.12 -6.63 3.39
CA ASP A 562 -4.46 -7.97 3.87
C ASP A 562 -3.23 -8.77 4.36
N ALA A 563 -2.01 -8.26 4.15
CA ALA A 563 -0.78 -8.95 4.54
C ALA A 563 -0.77 -9.37 6.02
N PRO A 564 -1.14 -8.54 7.01
CA PRO A 564 -1.14 -8.97 8.40
C PRO A 564 -2.07 -10.15 8.69
N ASN A 565 -3.24 -10.22 8.03
CA ASN A 565 -4.17 -11.35 8.16
C ASN A 565 -3.60 -12.62 7.53
N ILE A 566 -3.06 -12.52 6.31
CA ILE A 566 -2.41 -13.64 5.62
C ILE A 566 -1.26 -14.19 6.46
N MET A 567 -0.43 -13.33 7.03
CA MET A 567 0.68 -13.70 7.90
C MET A 567 0.21 -14.43 9.16
N SER A 568 -0.86 -13.93 9.80
CA SER A 568 -1.45 -14.56 10.97
C SER A 568 -2.01 -15.95 10.64
N GLU A 569 -2.81 -16.09 9.58
CA GLU A 569 -3.41 -17.35 9.17
C GLU A 569 -2.36 -18.39 8.75
N PHE A 570 -1.32 -17.96 8.03
CA PHE A 570 -0.18 -18.81 7.70
C PHE A 570 0.54 -19.28 8.97
N SER A 571 0.79 -18.40 9.93
CA SER A 571 1.43 -18.74 11.20
C SER A 571 0.63 -19.79 11.99
N LYS A 572 -0.72 -19.70 11.96
CA LYS A 572 -1.62 -20.69 12.56
C LYS A 572 -1.60 -22.04 11.83
N GLY A 573 -1.26 -22.07 10.54
CA GLY A 573 -1.28 -23.26 9.67
C GLY A 573 -2.59 -23.45 8.91
N ASN A 574 -3.35 -22.38 8.72
CA ASN A 574 -4.62 -22.40 8.01
C ASN A 574 -4.47 -22.12 6.50
N VAL A 575 -3.28 -21.67 6.08
CA VAL A 575 -2.92 -21.39 4.67
C VAL A 575 -1.67 -22.17 4.31
#